data_2f4ba479f0276f19a18ab7f97b85e1fd
#
_entry.id   2f4ba479f0276f19a18ab7f97b85e1fd
#
_cell.length_a   1.000
_cell.length_b   1.000
_cell.length_c   1.000
_cell.angle_alpha   90.00
_cell.angle_beta   90.00
_cell.angle_gamma   90.00
#
_symmetry.space_group_name_H-M   'P 1'
#
loop_
_entity.id
_entity.type
_entity.pdbx_description
1 polymer ?
#
loop_
_entity_poly.entity_id
_entity_poly.type
_entity_poly.pdbx_seq_one_letter_code
_entity_poly.pdbx_strand_id
1 'polypeptide(L)'
;MDKGKRKTAALRLIKTLAFLLVFAVLLGAASLILAPKENTKEAGVRTPMMKYFHGEPENTLDFTALGSSNFYRGIIATDLWKQYGYAGIVAARPGIKMSEMYYLYKDILSCQSPGLVIVEIGSAFDLKK
;
A
#
# COMPACT_ATOMS: atom_id res chain seq x y z
N MET A 1 53.09 20.63 17.64
CA MET A 1 51.70 20.12 17.54
C MET A 1 51.66 18.73 18.17
N ASP A 2 50.99 18.64 19.32
CA ASP A 2 51.12 17.57 20.31
C ASP A 2 50.63 16.18 19.77
N LYS A 3 51.53 15.19 19.73
CA LYS A 3 51.23 13.79 19.28
C LYS A 3 50.11 13.14 20.10
N GLY A 4 49.91 13.56 21.36
CA GLY A 4 48.85 13.08 22.24
C GLY A 4 47.46 13.48 21.78
N LYS A 5 47.26 14.74 21.36
CA LYS A 5 45.97 15.26 20.87
C LYS A 5 45.54 14.60 19.56
N ARG A 6 46.49 14.24 18.69
CA ARG A 6 46.18 13.55 17.44
C ARG A 6 45.71 12.09 17.69
N LYS A 7 46.33 11.38 18.65
CA LYS A 7 45.90 10.02 19.01
C LYS A 7 44.49 10.00 19.62
N THR A 8 44.16 10.93 20.49
CA THR A 8 42.81 11.04 21.07
C THR A 8 41.76 11.44 20.07
N ALA A 9 42.09 12.32 19.12
CA ALA A 9 41.16 12.68 18.02
C ALA A 9 40.92 11.48 17.09
N ALA A 10 41.96 10.73 16.72
CA ALA A 10 41.83 9.53 15.91
C ALA A 10 40.99 8.44 16.60
N LEU A 11 41.20 8.23 17.91
CA LEU A 11 40.39 7.28 18.69
C LEU A 11 38.92 7.67 18.76
N ARG A 12 38.63 8.97 18.92
CA ARG A 12 37.23 9.47 18.88
C ARG A 12 36.60 9.24 17.51
N LEU A 13 37.31 9.53 16.45
CA LEU A 13 36.84 9.32 15.07
C LEU A 13 36.52 7.84 14.82
N ILE A 14 37.42 6.93 15.21
CA ILE A 14 37.21 5.48 15.08
C ILE A 14 35.96 5.04 15.86
N LYS A 15 35.79 5.49 17.10
CA LYS A 15 34.60 5.18 17.90
C LYS A 15 33.31 5.69 17.27
N THR A 16 33.33 6.90 16.71
CA THR A 16 32.17 7.47 16.01
C THR A 16 31.84 6.69 14.75
N LEU A 17 32.86 6.34 13.95
CA LEU A 17 32.65 5.53 12.75
C LEU A 17 32.13 4.12 13.09
N ALA A 18 32.68 3.48 14.12
CA ALA A 18 32.19 2.19 14.58
C ALA A 18 30.73 2.25 15.05
N PHE A 19 30.37 3.31 15.81
CA PHE A 19 28.99 3.53 16.23
C PHE A 19 28.05 3.71 15.03
N LEU A 20 28.43 4.56 14.06
CA LEU A 20 27.63 4.79 12.85
C LEU A 20 27.45 3.52 12.02
N LEU A 21 28.49 2.69 11.93
CA LEU A 21 28.42 1.42 11.23
C LEU A 21 27.44 0.45 11.89
N VAL A 22 27.55 0.27 13.21
CA VAL A 22 26.62 -0.56 13.99
C VAL A 22 25.19 -0.04 13.87
N PHE A 23 25.02 1.28 13.98
CA PHE A 23 23.71 1.92 13.85
C PHE A 23 23.11 1.70 12.46
N ALA A 24 23.90 1.83 11.39
CA ALA A 24 23.43 1.58 10.02
C ALA A 24 23.03 0.12 9.81
N VAL A 25 23.78 -0.83 10.37
CA VAL A 25 23.43 -2.27 10.31
C VAL A 25 22.13 -2.56 11.06
N LEU A 26 21.96 -2.00 12.26
CA LEU A 26 20.74 -2.18 13.04
C LEU A 26 19.53 -1.53 12.36
N LEU A 27 19.71 -0.33 11.78
CA LEU A 27 18.67 0.35 11.04
C LEU A 27 18.26 -0.44 9.78
N GLY A 28 19.25 -1.01 9.06
CA GLY A 28 19.00 -1.88 7.91
C GLY A 28 18.23 -3.14 8.30
N ALA A 29 18.64 -3.81 9.37
CA ALA A 29 17.92 -4.99 9.87
C ALA A 29 16.50 -4.65 10.32
N ALA A 30 16.31 -3.56 11.06
CA ALA A 30 14.98 -3.09 11.45
C ALA A 30 14.12 -2.75 10.23
N SER A 31 14.69 -2.11 9.21
CA SER A 31 13.98 -1.80 7.95
C SER A 31 13.49 -3.05 7.24
N LEU A 32 14.28 -4.12 7.21
CA LEU A 32 13.89 -5.40 6.61
C LEU A 32 12.76 -6.09 7.39
N ILE A 33 12.81 -6.01 8.73
CA ILE A 33 11.77 -6.62 9.60
C ILE A 33 10.46 -5.84 9.53
N LEU A 34 10.54 -4.51 9.49
CA LEU A 34 9.40 -3.60 9.47
C LEU A 34 8.88 -3.30 8.06
N ALA A 35 9.60 -3.74 7.02
CA ALA A 35 9.14 -3.57 5.65
C ALA A 35 7.75 -4.21 5.47
N PRO A 36 6.78 -3.51 4.85
CA PRO A 36 5.48 -4.09 4.54
C PRO A 36 5.67 -5.37 3.72
N LYS A 37 5.07 -6.46 4.16
CA LYS A 37 5.09 -7.72 3.40
C LYS A 37 4.27 -7.51 2.12
N GLU A 38 4.95 -7.41 1.02
CA GLU A 38 4.32 -7.35 -0.29
C GLU A 38 3.96 -8.77 -0.73
N ASN A 39 2.66 -9.06 -0.86
CA ASN A 39 2.19 -10.39 -1.24
C ASN A 39 2.44 -10.73 -2.72
N THR A 40 2.80 -9.76 -3.55
CA THR A 40 3.11 -10.00 -4.96
C THR A 40 4.36 -9.26 -5.39
N LYS A 41 5.39 -10.00 -5.78
CA LYS A 41 6.66 -9.47 -6.31
C LYS A 41 6.52 -8.77 -7.67
N GLU A 42 5.40 -8.97 -8.36
CA GLU A 42 5.21 -8.61 -9.76
C GLU A 42 4.36 -7.35 -9.99
N ALA A 43 3.54 -6.95 -9.02
CA ALA A 43 2.78 -5.73 -9.14
C ALA A 43 3.66 -4.52 -8.84
N GLY A 44 4.28 -3.93 -9.85
CA GLY A 44 5.04 -2.67 -9.77
C GLY A 44 4.20 -1.46 -9.33
N VAL A 45 3.10 -1.67 -8.66
CA VAL A 45 2.10 -0.68 -8.26
C VAL A 45 2.40 -0.18 -6.85
N ARG A 46 2.51 1.12 -6.72
CA ARG A 46 2.89 1.84 -5.51
C ARG A 46 1.85 1.81 -4.38
N THR A 47 0.65 1.30 -4.59
CA THR A 47 -0.43 1.30 -3.60
C THR A 47 -0.85 -0.13 -3.25
N PRO A 48 -0.90 -0.52 -1.96
CA PRO A 48 -1.33 -1.86 -1.54
C PRO A 48 -2.69 -2.27 -2.10
N MET A 49 -3.58 -1.31 -2.29
CA MET A 49 -4.94 -1.53 -2.77
C MET A 49 -5.01 -2.03 -4.22
N MET A 50 -4.07 -1.60 -5.08
CA MET A 50 -4.00 -2.04 -6.48
C MET A 50 -3.37 -3.43 -6.66
N LYS A 51 -2.79 -3.99 -5.60
CA LYS A 51 -2.16 -5.31 -5.65
C LYS A 51 -3.15 -6.44 -5.42
N TYR A 52 -4.24 -6.20 -4.68
CA TYR A 52 -5.15 -7.29 -4.28
C TYR A 52 -5.86 -7.94 -5.46
N PHE A 53 -6.38 -7.18 -6.41
CA PHE A 53 -7.09 -7.76 -7.55
C PHE A 53 -6.16 -8.38 -8.60
N HIS A 54 -4.90 -7.95 -8.71
CA HIS A 54 -3.89 -8.61 -9.53
C HIS A 54 -3.34 -9.90 -8.91
N GLY A 55 -3.51 -10.08 -7.61
CA GLY A 55 -3.14 -11.30 -6.89
C GLY A 55 -4.22 -12.38 -6.89
N GLU A 56 -5.45 -12.02 -7.28
CA GLU A 56 -6.56 -12.96 -7.41
C GLU A 56 -6.53 -13.64 -8.79
N PRO A 57 -7.01 -14.88 -8.91
CA PRO A 57 -7.19 -15.51 -10.21
C PRO A 57 -8.08 -14.66 -11.13
N GLU A 58 -7.79 -14.68 -12.42
CA GLU A 58 -8.53 -13.88 -13.39
C GLU A 58 -10.03 -14.22 -13.40
N ASN A 59 -10.85 -13.18 -13.49
CA ASN A 59 -12.32 -13.30 -13.61
C ASN A 59 -13.01 -14.05 -12.46
N THR A 60 -12.48 -13.93 -11.25
CA THR A 60 -13.06 -14.55 -10.04
C THR A 60 -13.86 -13.60 -9.16
N LEU A 61 -13.88 -12.31 -9.47
CA LEU A 61 -14.62 -11.32 -8.70
C LEU A 61 -16.05 -11.17 -9.22
N ASP A 62 -17.03 -11.35 -8.32
CA ASP A 62 -18.45 -11.11 -8.61
C ASP A 62 -18.79 -9.63 -8.59
N PHE A 63 -18.12 -8.86 -7.70
CA PHE A 63 -18.33 -7.42 -7.59
C PHE A 63 -17.05 -6.65 -7.30
N THR A 64 -17.07 -5.36 -7.68
CA THR A 64 -16.08 -4.37 -7.24
C THR A 64 -16.77 -3.14 -6.70
N ALA A 65 -16.23 -2.58 -5.63
CA ALA A 65 -16.74 -1.37 -4.98
C ALA A 65 -15.67 -0.29 -5.00
N LEU A 66 -15.98 0.86 -5.60
CA LEU A 66 -15.08 1.99 -5.82
C LEU A 66 -15.54 3.20 -5.01
N GLY A 67 -14.66 3.79 -4.21
CA GLY A 67 -15.07 4.92 -3.39
C GLY A 67 -14.00 5.51 -2.49
N SER A 68 -14.44 6.37 -1.60
CA SER A 68 -13.60 7.06 -0.61
C SER A 68 -13.44 6.26 0.69
N SER A 69 -12.90 6.92 1.70
CA SER A 69 -12.74 6.35 3.05
C SER A 69 -14.05 5.93 3.72
N ASN A 70 -15.16 6.55 3.37
CA ASN A 70 -16.47 6.15 3.90
C ASN A 70 -16.91 4.80 3.35
N PHE A 71 -16.55 4.53 2.10
CA PHE A 71 -16.96 3.34 1.38
C PHE A 71 -16.29 2.07 1.91
N TYR A 72 -14.97 2.08 2.12
CA TYR A 72 -14.29 0.89 2.66
C TYR A 72 -14.63 0.61 4.14
N ARG A 73 -15.23 1.58 4.84
CA ARG A 73 -15.77 1.37 6.19
C ARG A 73 -17.20 0.84 6.18
N GLY A 74 -17.94 1.07 5.10
CA GLY A 74 -19.34 0.66 4.96
C GLY A 74 -19.53 -0.69 4.29
N ILE A 75 -18.60 -1.11 3.43
CA ILE A 75 -18.69 -2.38 2.70
C ILE A 75 -17.56 -3.31 3.16
N ILE A 76 -17.95 -4.45 3.75
CA ILE A 76 -17.04 -5.48 4.21
C ILE A 76 -17.16 -6.68 3.26
N ALA A 77 -16.24 -6.78 2.29
CA ALA A 77 -16.25 -7.83 1.27
C ALA A 77 -16.21 -9.24 1.87
N THR A 78 -15.46 -9.42 2.97
CA THR A 78 -15.39 -10.72 3.67
C THR A 78 -16.71 -11.16 4.31
N ASP A 79 -17.58 -10.24 4.70
CA ASP A 79 -18.90 -10.57 5.24
C ASP A 79 -19.85 -10.97 4.12
N LEU A 80 -19.78 -10.31 2.97
CA LEU A 80 -20.54 -10.70 1.78
C LEU A 80 -20.12 -12.07 1.27
N TRP A 81 -18.84 -12.37 1.31
CA TRP A 81 -18.35 -13.72 1.01
C TRP A 81 -18.89 -14.76 1.99
N LYS A 82 -18.81 -14.52 3.30
CA LYS A 82 -19.26 -15.47 4.34
C LYS A 82 -20.77 -15.73 4.31
N GLN A 83 -21.56 -14.68 4.06
CA GLN A 83 -23.02 -14.77 4.12
C GLN A 83 -23.65 -15.24 2.81
N TYR A 84 -23.09 -14.82 1.68
CA TYR A 84 -23.73 -15.00 0.37
C TYR A 84 -22.83 -15.68 -0.66
N GLY A 85 -21.58 -15.91 -0.34
CA GLY A 85 -20.59 -16.50 -1.28
C GLY A 85 -20.08 -15.55 -2.37
N TYR A 86 -20.41 -14.25 -2.29
CA TYR A 86 -19.97 -13.28 -3.30
C TYR A 86 -18.53 -12.86 -3.08
N ALA A 87 -17.67 -13.17 -4.03
CA ALA A 87 -16.29 -12.73 -4.07
C ALA A 87 -16.21 -11.28 -4.58
N GLY A 88 -15.58 -10.39 -3.86
CA GLY A 88 -15.47 -9.02 -4.31
C GLY A 88 -14.35 -8.23 -3.64
N ILE A 89 -14.06 -7.09 -4.23
CA ILE A 89 -13.02 -6.19 -3.75
C ILE A 89 -13.57 -4.79 -3.52
N VAL A 90 -13.13 -4.17 -2.43
CA VAL A 90 -13.41 -2.76 -2.12
C VAL A 90 -12.16 -1.94 -2.45
N ALA A 91 -12.14 -1.38 -3.64
CA ALA A 91 -11.05 -0.53 -4.14
C ALA A 91 -11.36 0.94 -3.79
N ALA A 92 -11.19 1.29 -2.52
CA ALA A 92 -11.51 2.60 -1.98
C ALA A 92 -10.35 3.17 -1.16
N ARG A 93 -10.11 4.48 -1.25
CA ARG A 93 -9.07 5.18 -0.48
C ARG A 93 -9.50 6.59 -0.09
N PRO A 94 -8.93 7.16 0.99
CA PRO A 94 -9.21 8.53 1.38
C PRO A 94 -8.87 9.52 0.26
N GLY A 95 -9.78 10.46 -0.02
CA GLY A 95 -9.55 11.55 -0.96
C GLY A 95 -9.41 11.14 -2.43
N ILE A 96 -9.86 9.92 -2.81
CA ILE A 96 -9.87 9.49 -4.20
C ILE A 96 -10.80 10.38 -5.04
N LYS A 97 -10.34 10.77 -6.20
CA LYS A 97 -11.14 11.55 -7.17
C LYS A 97 -11.84 10.62 -8.15
N MET A 98 -12.94 11.10 -8.75
CA MET A 98 -13.68 10.34 -9.76
C MET A 98 -12.80 9.89 -10.94
N SER A 99 -11.90 10.77 -11.39
CA SER A 99 -10.93 10.42 -12.44
C SER A 99 -10.00 9.27 -12.06
N GLU A 100 -9.58 9.23 -10.80
CA GLU A 100 -8.72 8.16 -10.29
C GLU A 100 -9.50 6.84 -10.15
N MET A 101 -10.78 6.90 -9.72
CA MET A 101 -11.67 5.73 -9.69
C MET A 101 -11.87 5.14 -11.09
N TYR A 102 -12.00 5.99 -12.11
CA TYR A 102 -12.12 5.54 -13.50
C TYR A 102 -10.88 4.75 -13.95
N TYR A 103 -9.68 5.26 -13.68
CA TYR A 103 -8.46 4.54 -14.04
C TYR A 103 -8.27 3.26 -13.21
N LEU A 104 -8.63 3.30 -11.93
CA LEU A 104 -8.61 2.12 -11.07
C LEU A 104 -9.59 1.05 -11.58
N TYR A 105 -10.78 1.44 -12.01
CA TYR A 105 -11.73 0.53 -12.61
C TYR A 105 -11.22 -0.08 -13.92
N LYS A 106 -10.59 0.72 -14.78
CA LYS A 106 -9.95 0.20 -16.00
C LYS A 106 -8.84 -0.81 -15.69
N ASP A 107 -8.09 -0.58 -14.64
CA ASP A 107 -7.05 -1.50 -14.20
C ASP A 107 -7.66 -2.81 -13.68
N ILE A 108 -8.71 -2.75 -12.90
CA ILE A 108 -9.47 -3.94 -12.48
C ILE A 108 -9.98 -4.74 -13.70
N LEU A 109 -10.55 -4.07 -14.69
CA LEU A 109 -11.03 -4.71 -15.90
C LEU A 109 -9.94 -5.35 -16.77
N SER A 110 -8.67 -5.03 -16.53
CA SER A 110 -7.56 -5.67 -17.25
C SER A 110 -7.33 -7.12 -16.84
N CYS A 111 -7.80 -7.53 -15.65
CA CYS A 111 -7.61 -8.89 -15.12
C CYS A 111 -8.90 -9.50 -14.50
N GLN A 112 -9.96 -8.71 -14.33
CA GLN A 112 -11.21 -9.14 -13.70
C GLN A 112 -12.41 -8.68 -14.54
N SER A 113 -13.51 -9.45 -14.48
CA SER A 113 -14.78 -9.11 -15.15
C SER A 113 -15.93 -9.15 -14.13
N PRO A 114 -15.99 -8.21 -13.14
CA PRO A 114 -17.00 -8.23 -12.11
C PRO A 114 -18.40 -8.00 -12.70
N GLY A 115 -19.39 -8.81 -12.28
CA GLY A 115 -20.77 -8.69 -12.71
C GLY A 115 -21.48 -7.45 -12.12
N LEU A 116 -20.97 -6.91 -11.00
CA LEU A 116 -21.52 -5.73 -10.33
C LEU A 116 -20.42 -4.74 -10.00
N VAL A 117 -20.67 -3.48 -10.34
CA VAL A 117 -19.79 -2.35 -9.97
C VAL A 117 -20.58 -1.36 -9.10
N ILE A 118 -20.08 -1.14 -7.89
CA ILE A 118 -20.68 -0.21 -6.94
C ILE A 118 -19.77 1.01 -6.84
N VAL A 119 -20.30 2.20 -7.11
CA VAL A 119 -19.52 3.44 -7.11
C VAL A 119 -20.09 4.43 -6.10
N GLU A 120 -19.23 4.98 -5.23
CA GLU A 120 -19.61 6.06 -4.32
C GLU A 120 -19.73 7.38 -5.07
N ILE A 121 -20.95 7.89 -5.16
CA ILE A 121 -21.23 9.14 -5.87
C ILE A 121 -20.78 10.37 -5.05
N GLY A 122 -20.71 10.29 -3.72
CA GLY A 122 -20.30 11.40 -2.85
C GLY A 122 -18.98 12.04 -3.26
N SER A 123 -18.01 11.24 -3.64
CA SER A 123 -16.71 11.73 -4.12
C SER A 123 -16.76 12.44 -5.48
N ALA A 124 -17.82 12.25 -6.27
CA ALA A 124 -18.00 12.90 -7.56
C ALA A 124 -18.44 14.36 -7.42
N PHE A 125 -19.12 14.66 -6.31
CA PHE A 125 -19.69 15.98 -6.02
C PHE A 125 -18.87 16.82 -5.03
N ASP A 126 -17.72 16.31 -4.58
CA ASP A 126 -16.80 17.09 -3.75
C ASP A 126 -16.07 18.14 -4.61
N LEU A 127 -16.89 19.02 -5.18
CA LEU A 127 -16.44 20.24 -5.82
C LEU A 127 -15.87 21.10 -4.69
N LYS A 128 -14.56 21.22 -4.62
CA LYS A 128 -13.88 22.17 -3.75
C LYS A 128 -14.59 23.51 -3.86
N LYS A 129 -15.21 23.97 -2.74
CA LYS A 129 -15.47 25.36 -2.52
C LYS A 129 -14.17 26.13 -2.39
#